data_c1f5a0edbf957f848ad603f59e7bea61
#
_entry.id   c1f5a0edbf957f848ad603f59e7bea61
#
_cell.length_a   1.000
_cell.length_b   1.000
_cell.length_c   1.000
_cell.angle_alpha   90.00
_cell.angle_beta   90.00
_cell.angle_gamma   90.00
#
_symmetry.space_group_name_H-M   'P 1'
#
loop_
_entity.id
_entity.type
_entity.pdbx_description
1 polymer ?
#
loop_
_entity_poly.entity_id
_entity_poly.type
_entity_poly.pdbx_seq_one_letter_code
_entity_poly.pdbx_strand_id
1 'polypeptide(L)'
;MKNSIFSKAITILGAIAMLVGVAACGQSNDSTKATTDGNGLKKVTFMLSWAPDTNHIGVYVAKNKGYFKQAGLDVDIVAVAQAGAEQAVNNGMADFALSNLTNVGTYTLKGAKIKQVLQVQQKPSAIWCSLASNTSIKSPKDFDGKTFATFGSNESDAVIRRMIQTDGGKGTFDKVTVGTSTFQTLSSGKADFGGFYATWEGVQADMYGPKLNCFTEPDYGVPGDADTIGIITNTKTISSLSLIHI
;
A
#
# COMPACT_ATOMS: atom_id res chain seq x y z
N MET A 1 -42.89 25.76 44.67
CA MET A 1 -43.78 26.95 44.47
C MET A 1 -43.85 27.17 42.96
N LYS A 2 -45.02 26.90 42.46
CA LYS A 2 -45.91 27.66 41.57
C LYS A 2 -45.40 27.86 40.15
N ASN A 3 -45.93 27.10 39.18
CA ASN A 3 -47.14 27.42 38.35
C ASN A 3 -46.75 28.34 37.19
N SER A 4 -47.16 28.20 35.94
CA SER A 4 -48.43 27.88 35.33
C SER A 4 -48.20 27.93 33.80
N ILE A 5 -48.54 26.97 32.93
CA ILE A 5 -49.81 26.72 32.24
C ILE A 5 -50.31 27.91 31.40
N PHE A 6 -50.71 27.57 30.21
CA PHE A 6 -51.70 28.07 29.24
C PHE A 6 -51.11 28.33 27.87
N SER A 7 -51.49 27.70 26.85
CA SER A 7 -52.71 27.07 26.36
C SER A 7 -53.20 27.75 25.07
N LYS A 8 -53.43 26.90 24.07
CA LYS A 8 -54.49 26.95 23.02
C LYS A 8 -54.36 28.09 21.97
N ALA A 9 -54.78 27.98 20.74
CA ALA A 9 -55.62 27.06 19.97
C ALA A 9 -55.49 27.40 18.48
N ILE A 10 -55.56 26.41 17.59
CA ILE A 10 -56.60 26.17 16.54
C ILE A 10 -56.80 27.23 15.46
N THR A 11 -56.66 26.83 14.18
CA THR A 11 -57.65 26.83 13.10
C THR A 11 -57.00 26.35 11.79
N ILE A 12 -57.26 25.25 11.26
CA ILE A 12 -58.13 24.60 10.27
C ILE A 12 -58.42 25.43 8.99
N LEU A 13 -58.22 24.81 7.89
CA LEU A 13 -58.85 24.73 6.58
C LEU A 13 -58.00 25.09 5.38
N GLY A 14 -57.99 24.13 4.44
CA GLY A 14 -57.64 24.35 3.05
C GLY A 14 -57.15 23.08 2.33
N ALA A 15 -58.07 22.11 2.14
CA ALA A 15 -57.83 21.00 1.26
C ALA A 15 -57.95 21.42 -0.21
N ILE A 16 -56.93 21.16 -1.03
CA ILE A 16 -57.15 20.91 -2.49
C ILE A 16 -56.22 19.76 -2.89
N ALA A 17 -56.83 18.69 -3.28
CA ALA A 17 -56.22 17.52 -3.89
C ALA A 17 -55.75 17.85 -5.31
N MET A 18 -54.50 17.49 -5.66
CA MET A 18 -54.11 17.15 -7.03
C MET A 18 -53.33 15.86 -6.97
N LEU A 19 -54.01 14.80 -7.31
CA LEU A 19 -53.44 13.53 -7.73
C LEU A 19 -52.68 13.73 -9.06
N VAL A 20 -51.35 13.71 -9.04
CA VAL A 20 -50.58 13.42 -10.20
C VAL A 20 -49.84 12.11 -9.88
N GLY A 21 -50.34 11.03 -10.47
CA GLY A 21 -49.69 9.74 -10.39
C GLY A 21 -48.34 9.80 -11.11
N VAL A 22 -47.27 9.65 -10.35
CA VAL A 22 -45.96 9.27 -10.89
C VAL A 22 -45.77 7.80 -10.55
N ALA A 23 -45.93 6.97 -11.55
CA ALA A 23 -45.48 5.59 -11.51
C ALA A 23 -43.95 5.61 -11.30
N ALA A 24 -43.51 5.45 -10.08
CA ALA A 24 -42.13 5.17 -9.76
C ALA A 24 -41.89 3.69 -10.08
N CYS A 25 -41.47 3.40 -11.32
CA CYS A 25 -40.75 2.16 -11.60
C CYS A 25 -39.49 2.17 -10.75
N GLY A 26 -39.50 1.39 -9.69
CA GLY A 26 -38.31 1.04 -8.92
C GLY A 26 -37.37 0.22 -9.81
N GLN A 27 -36.45 0.89 -10.47
CA GLN A 27 -35.33 0.27 -11.12
C GLN A 27 -34.13 0.53 -10.20
N SER A 28 -33.83 -0.44 -9.36
CA SER A 28 -32.57 -0.53 -8.63
C SER A 28 -31.45 -0.74 -9.65
N ASN A 29 -31.06 0.34 -10.32
CA ASN A 29 -29.80 0.40 -11.05
C ASN A 29 -28.68 0.61 -10.06
N ASP A 30 -28.16 -0.46 -9.50
CA ASP A 30 -26.85 -0.50 -8.85
C ASP A 30 -25.76 -0.49 -9.94
N SER A 31 -25.85 0.49 -10.84
CA SER A 31 -24.83 0.81 -11.81
C SER A 31 -23.89 1.79 -11.10
N THR A 32 -22.74 1.30 -10.65
CA THR A 32 -21.59 2.13 -10.35
C THR A 32 -21.25 2.91 -11.63
N LYS A 33 -21.87 4.09 -11.81
CA LYS A 33 -21.53 5.01 -12.88
C LYS A 33 -20.08 5.40 -12.69
N ALA A 34 -19.21 4.94 -13.61
CA ALA A 34 -17.88 5.49 -13.72
C ALA A 34 -18.01 7.02 -13.86
N THR A 35 -17.51 7.75 -12.87
CA THR A 35 -17.50 9.20 -12.94
C THR A 35 -16.50 9.62 -14.00
N THR A 36 -16.96 10.37 -15.01
CA THR A 36 -16.08 11.03 -16.00
C THR A 36 -15.77 12.45 -15.54
N ASP A 37 -14.59 12.94 -15.88
CA ASP A 37 -14.24 14.34 -15.74
C ASP A 37 -14.99 15.20 -16.78
N GLY A 38 -14.82 16.55 -16.71
CA GLY A 38 -15.42 17.48 -17.69
C GLY A 38 -14.93 17.29 -19.12
N ASN A 39 -13.88 16.49 -19.37
CA ASN A 39 -13.29 16.17 -20.67
C ASN A 39 -13.67 14.76 -21.17
N GLY A 40 -14.54 14.07 -20.49
CA GLY A 40 -14.98 12.73 -20.84
C GLY A 40 -14.01 11.60 -20.44
N LEU A 41 -12.93 11.93 -19.71
CA LEU A 41 -11.98 10.94 -19.20
C LEU A 41 -12.57 10.20 -17.99
N LYS A 42 -12.34 8.90 -17.92
CA LYS A 42 -12.76 8.09 -16.78
C LYS A 42 -11.85 8.34 -15.59
N LYS A 43 -12.44 8.76 -14.46
CA LYS A 43 -11.68 8.96 -13.21
C LYS A 43 -11.28 7.63 -12.60
N VAL A 44 -10.02 7.54 -12.19
CA VAL A 44 -9.42 6.37 -11.54
C VAL A 44 -8.57 6.84 -10.37
N THR A 45 -8.79 6.28 -9.20
CA THR A 45 -7.92 6.50 -8.03
C THR A 45 -6.90 5.38 -7.93
N PHE A 46 -5.62 5.75 -7.98
CA PHE A 46 -4.48 4.84 -7.86
C PHE A 46 -3.72 5.12 -6.56
N MET A 47 -3.70 4.18 -5.63
CA MET A 47 -3.04 4.32 -4.34
C MET A 47 -1.64 3.70 -4.35
N LEU A 48 -0.68 4.42 -3.80
CA LEU A 48 0.68 3.92 -3.61
C LEU A 48 0.73 2.92 -2.45
N SER A 49 1.73 2.05 -2.43
CA SER A 49 1.97 1.11 -1.33
C SER A 49 2.63 1.77 -0.11
N TRP A 50 3.26 2.93 -0.31
CA TRP A 50 4.04 3.67 0.69
C TRP A 50 4.02 5.16 0.41
N ALA A 51 4.83 5.92 1.16
CA ALA A 51 5.19 7.29 0.77
C ALA A 51 5.83 7.29 -0.62
N PRO A 52 5.66 8.35 -1.43
CA PRO A 52 6.24 8.41 -2.77
C PRO A 52 7.75 8.19 -2.75
N ASP A 53 8.21 7.19 -3.50
CA ASP A 53 9.61 6.81 -3.66
C ASP A 53 9.89 6.33 -5.09
N THR A 54 11.11 5.88 -5.36
CA THR A 54 11.54 5.41 -6.69
C THR A 54 10.86 4.11 -7.15
N ASN A 55 10.28 3.31 -6.25
CA ASN A 55 9.50 2.13 -6.63
C ASN A 55 8.20 2.49 -7.35
N HIS A 56 7.74 3.74 -7.19
CA HIS A 56 6.51 4.26 -7.79
C HIS A 56 6.73 4.98 -9.13
N ILE A 57 7.97 4.98 -9.67
CA ILE A 57 8.33 5.80 -10.85
C ILE A 57 7.43 5.52 -12.06
N GLY A 58 6.98 4.27 -12.25
CA GLY A 58 6.17 3.88 -13.40
C GLY A 58 4.85 4.65 -13.51
N VAL A 59 4.11 4.77 -12.39
CA VAL A 59 2.83 5.49 -12.39
C VAL A 59 3.02 7.00 -12.58
N TYR A 60 4.08 7.57 -12.03
CA TYR A 60 4.40 8.99 -12.22
C TYR A 60 4.84 9.29 -13.65
N VAL A 61 5.65 8.42 -14.25
CA VAL A 61 6.04 8.56 -15.68
C VAL A 61 4.80 8.44 -16.56
N ALA A 62 3.93 7.47 -16.33
CA ALA A 62 2.70 7.31 -17.09
C ALA A 62 1.80 8.56 -17.00
N LYS A 63 1.66 9.14 -15.82
CA LYS A 63 0.91 10.38 -15.61
C LYS A 63 1.56 11.57 -16.35
N ASN A 64 2.86 11.78 -16.15
CA ASN A 64 3.59 12.94 -16.71
C ASN A 64 3.74 12.88 -18.23
N LYS A 65 3.88 11.68 -18.81
CA LYS A 65 3.93 11.47 -20.26
C LYS A 65 2.53 11.47 -20.91
N GLY A 66 1.46 11.56 -20.10
CA GLY A 66 0.10 11.59 -20.60
C GLY A 66 -0.44 10.24 -21.07
N TYR A 67 0.21 9.12 -20.74
CA TYR A 67 -0.21 7.77 -21.17
C TYR A 67 -1.59 7.42 -20.62
N PHE A 68 -1.91 7.79 -19.40
CA PHE A 68 -3.25 7.61 -18.85
C PHE A 68 -4.32 8.38 -19.63
N LYS A 69 -4.06 9.65 -19.97
CA LYS A 69 -4.97 10.45 -20.78
C LYS A 69 -5.17 9.88 -22.18
N GLN A 70 -4.10 9.39 -22.80
CA GLN A 70 -4.18 8.70 -24.11
C GLN A 70 -5.04 7.43 -24.04
N ALA A 71 -5.07 6.76 -22.88
CA ALA A 71 -5.94 5.62 -22.61
C ALA A 71 -7.36 6.02 -22.16
N GLY A 72 -7.73 7.30 -22.18
CA GLY A 72 -9.04 7.77 -21.76
C GLY A 72 -9.23 7.86 -20.24
N LEU A 73 -8.13 7.90 -19.47
CA LEU A 73 -8.15 7.90 -18.02
C LEU A 73 -7.67 9.22 -17.42
N ASP A 74 -8.38 9.70 -16.40
CA ASP A 74 -7.91 10.72 -15.47
C ASP A 74 -7.52 10.02 -14.16
N VAL A 75 -6.20 9.79 -13.97
CA VAL A 75 -5.67 9.04 -12.83
C VAL A 75 -5.22 10.00 -11.73
N ASP A 76 -5.87 9.87 -10.57
CA ASP A 76 -5.45 10.50 -9.33
C ASP A 76 -4.54 9.54 -8.54
N ILE A 77 -3.28 9.95 -8.34
CA ILE A 77 -2.28 9.17 -7.60
C ILE A 77 -2.28 9.68 -6.17
N VAL A 78 -2.67 8.81 -5.25
CA VAL A 78 -2.77 9.13 -3.82
C VAL A 78 -1.75 8.34 -3.00
N ALA A 79 -1.22 8.97 -1.94
CA ALA A 79 -0.36 8.28 -0.99
C ALA A 79 -1.15 7.18 -0.26
N VAL A 80 -0.41 6.22 0.33
CA VAL A 80 -1.04 5.14 1.11
C VAL A 80 -1.88 5.71 2.26
N ALA A 81 -3.10 5.20 2.40
CA ALA A 81 -3.96 5.52 3.54
C ALA A 81 -3.50 4.80 4.81
N GLN A 82 -3.90 5.32 5.98
CA GLN A 82 -3.59 4.69 7.27
C GLN A 82 -4.06 3.23 7.38
N ALA A 83 -5.16 2.89 6.70
CA ALA A 83 -5.70 1.53 6.66
C ALA A 83 -4.93 0.58 5.73
N GLY A 84 -3.96 1.08 4.97
CA GLY A 84 -3.22 0.33 3.95
C GLY A 84 -3.89 0.31 2.57
N ALA A 85 -3.09 0.02 1.56
CA ALA A 85 -3.52 0.01 0.16
C ALA A 85 -4.54 -1.11 -0.13
N GLU A 86 -4.34 -2.28 0.44
CA GLU A 86 -5.19 -3.47 0.28
C GLU A 86 -6.61 -3.21 0.81
N GLN A 87 -6.69 -2.59 2.01
CA GLN A 87 -7.98 -2.26 2.61
C GLN A 87 -8.70 -1.18 1.82
N ALA A 88 -7.96 -0.18 1.31
CA ALA A 88 -8.53 0.88 0.49
C ALA A 88 -9.15 0.32 -0.80
N VAL A 89 -8.45 -0.57 -1.49
CA VAL A 89 -8.96 -1.26 -2.70
C VAL A 89 -10.13 -2.16 -2.37
N ASN A 90 -10.04 -2.97 -1.29
CA ASN A 90 -11.12 -3.86 -0.89
C ASN A 90 -12.43 -3.11 -0.61
N ASN A 91 -12.33 -1.92 -0.01
CA ASN A 91 -13.48 -1.08 0.34
C ASN A 91 -13.92 -0.12 -0.78
N GLY A 92 -13.22 -0.12 -1.93
CA GLY A 92 -13.54 0.77 -3.05
C GLY A 92 -13.16 2.24 -2.84
N MET A 93 -12.27 2.54 -1.89
CA MET A 93 -11.69 3.88 -1.72
C MET A 93 -10.60 4.18 -2.75
N ALA A 94 -10.01 3.14 -3.33
CA ALA A 94 -9.13 3.21 -4.48
C ALA A 94 -9.54 2.14 -5.49
N ASP A 95 -9.43 2.46 -6.79
CA ASP A 95 -9.72 1.49 -7.87
C ASP A 95 -8.57 0.51 -8.03
N PHE A 96 -7.35 1.03 -7.94
CA PHE A 96 -6.10 0.27 -8.03
C PHE A 96 -5.14 0.71 -6.95
N ALA A 97 -4.21 -0.19 -6.59
CA ALA A 97 -3.10 0.16 -5.73
C ALA A 97 -1.86 -0.68 -6.04
N LEU A 98 -0.70 -0.22 -5.55
CA LEU A 98 0.50 -1.05 -5.46
C LEU A 98 0.45 -1.87 -4.15
N SER A 99 0.83 -3.14 -4.25
CA SER A 99 0.95 -4.04 -3.10
C SER A 99 1.90 -5.19 -3.44
N ASN A 100 2.27 -6.00 -2.46
CA ASN A 100 3.05 -7.22 -2.65
C ASN A 100 2.20 -8.49 -2.47
N LEU A 101 2.71 -9.64 -2.93
CA LEU A 101 1.99 -10.91 -2.87
C LEU A 101 1.72 -11.39 -1.44
N THR A 102 2.62 -11.12 -0.49
CA THR A 102 2.45 -11.48 0.92
C THR A 102 1.24 -10.77 1.51
N ASN A 103 1.11 -9.47 1.27
CA ASN A 103 -0.05 -8.70 1.71
C ASN A 103 -1.33 -9.16 1.01
N VAL A 104 -1.30 -9.35 -0.31
CA VAL A 104 -2.46 -9.86 -1.06
C VAL A 104 -2.94 -11.19 -0.48
N GLY A 105 -2.01 -12.12 -0.21
CA GLY A 105 -2.31 -13.41 0.41
C GLY A 105 -2.94 -13.24 1.80
N THR A 106 -2.32 -12.42 2.65
CA THR A 106 -2.77 -12.15 4.02
C THR A 106 -4.19 -11.57 4.05
N TYR A 107 -4.47 -10.58 3.22
CA TYR A 107 -5.80 -9.97 3.16
C TYR A 107 -6.84 -10.90 2.53
N THR A 108 -6.46 -11.67 1.50
CA THR A 108 -7.35 -12.67 0.88
C THR A 108 -7.75 -13.76 1.86
N LEU A 109 -6.83 -14.26 2.68
CA LEU A 109 -7.12 -15.23 3.75
C LEU A 109 -8.09 -14.67 4.79
N LYS A 110 -8.08 -13.35 5.02
CA LYS A 110 -9.06 -12.63 5.85
C LYS A 110 -10.37 -12.30 5.15
N GLY A 111 -10.57 -12.76 3.92
CA GLY A 111 -11.81 -12.59 3.15
C GLY A 111 -11.86 -11.36 2.25
N ALA A 112 -10.77 -10.61 2.09
CA ALA A 112 -10.72 -9.48 1.16
C ALA A 112 -10.91 -9.95 -0.30
N LYS A 113 -11.66 -9.17 -1.06
CA LYS A 113 -12.00 -9.44 -2.45
C LYS A 113 -11.04 -8.72 -3.42
N ILE A 114 -9.75 -8.87 -3.19
CA ILE A 114 -8.68 -8.24 -3.99
C ILE A 114 -7.95 -9.28 -4.84
N LYS A 115 -7.39 -8.81 -5.95
CA LYS A 115 -6.54 -9.61 -6.85
C LYS A 115 -5.39 -8.77 -7.37
N GLN A 116 -4.23 -9.38 -7.53
CA GLN A 116 -3.14 -8.79 -8.29
C GLN A 116 -3.44 -9.00 -9.79
N VAL A 117 -3.35 -7.93 -10.56
CA VAL A 117 -3.68 -7.91 -12.00
C VAL A 117 -2.45 -7.64 -12.87
N LEU A 118 -1.39 -7.12 -12.29
CA LEU A 118 -0.12 -6.88 -12.98
C LEU A 118 1.03 -7.03 -12.00
N GLN A 119 2.08 -7.75 -12.40
CA GLN A 119 3.35 -7.82 -11.70
C GLN A 119 4.26 -6.71 -12.23
N VAL A 120 4.62 -5.75 -11.37
CA VAL A 120 5.50 -4.62 -11.72
C VAL A 120 6.97 -5.01 -11.56
N GLN A 121 7.33 -5.51 -10.38
CA GLN A 121 8.69 -5.99 -10.11
C GLN A 121 8.81 -7.45 -10.51
N GLN A 122 9.81 -7.77 -11.34
CA GLN A 122 10.08 -9.13 -11.81
C GLN A 122 11.06 -9.88 -10.92
N LYS A 123 11.72 -9.17 -10.00
CA LYS A 123 12.66 -9.73 -9.01
C LYS A 123 12.48 -9.04 -7.67
N PRO A 124 12.71 -9.73 -6.55
CA PRO A 124 12.71 -9.09 -5.24
C PRO A 124 13.77 -8.00 -5.17
N SER A 125 13.46 -6.94 -4.48
CA SER A 125 14.36 -5.80 -4.27
C SER A 125 14.70 -5.55 -2.81
N ALA A 126 14.16 -6.36 -1.90
CA ALA A 126 14.49 -6.31 -0.48
C ALA A 126 15.96 -6.70 -0.26
N ILE A 127 16.67 -5.90 0.52
CA ILE A 127 18.05 -6.11 0.93
C ILE A 127 18.19 -5.83 2.43
N TRP A 128 19.03 -6.62 3.08
CA TRP A 128 19.29 -6.51 4.52
C TRP A 128 20.73 -6.08 4.71
N CYS A 129 20.94 -4.88 5.25
CA CYS A 129 22.23 -4.23 5.15
C CYS A 129 22.74 -3.73 6.49
N SER A 130 24.05 -3.77 6.65
CA SER A 130 24.83 -3.01 7.61
C SER A 130 25.64 -1.91 6.90
N LEU A 131 26.26 -1.02 7.68
CA LEU A 131 27.25 -0.11 7.13
C LEU A 131 28.49 -0.92 6.70
N ALA A 132 29.03 -0.66 5.52
CA ALA A 132 30.27 -1.30 5.04
C ALA A 132 31.49 -0.98 5.94
N SER A 133 31.45 0.11 6.70
CA SER A 133 32.43 0.46 7.71
C SER A 133 32.38 -0.46 8.95
N ASN A 134 31.27 -1.14 9.19
CA ASN A 134 31.15 -2.14 10.25
C ASN A 134 31.69 -3.50 9.77
N THR A 135 32.99 -3.68 9.84
CA THR A 135 33.68 -4.89 9.36
C THR A 135 33.39 -6.14 10.20
N SER A 136 32.69 -6.00 11.33
CA SER A 136 32.27 -7.15 12.15
C SER A 136 31.09 -7.93 11.57
N ILE A 137 30.34 -7.33 10.63
CA ILE A 137 29.21 -7.96 9.96
C ILE A 137 29.62 -8.37 8.55
N LYS A 138 29.79 -9.67 8.34
CA LYS A 138 30.23 -10.23 7.05
C LYS A 138 29.15 -11.10 6.39
N SER A 139 28.19 -11.57 7.19
CA SER A 139 27.03 -12.34 6.71
C SER A 139 25.90 -12.23 7.72
N PRO A 140 24.68 -12.68 7.42
CA PRO A 140 23.52 -12.56 8.29
C PRO A 140 23.68 -13.15 9.71
N LYS A 141 24.48 -14.19 9.89
CA LYS A 141 24.75 -14.73 11.25
C LYS A 141 25.37 -13.70 12.19
N ASP A 142 26.09 -12.71 11.63
CA ASP A 142 26.73 -11.67 12.41
C ASP A 142 25.73 -10.59 12.90
N PHE A 143 24.45 -10.67 12.48
CA PHE A 143 23.35 -9.90 13.03
C PHE A 143 22.89 -10.42 14.42
N ASP A 144 23.31 -11.63 14.82
CA ASP A 144 22.97 -12.15 16.15
C ASP A 144 23.43 -11.19 17.26
N GLY A 145 22.50 -10.83 18.15
CA GLY A 145 22.74 -9.91 19.27
C GLY A 145 22.97 -8.46 18.86
N LYS A 146 22.72 -8.10 17.59
CA LYS A 146 22.84 -6.74 17.07
C LYS A 146 21.50 -6.01 17.08
N THR A 147 21.53 -4.70 16.89
CA THR A 147 20.34 -3.83 16.89
C THR A 147 19.81 -3.65 15.46
N PHE A 148 18.59 -4.09 15.26
CA PHE A 148 17.82 -3.97 14.01
C PHE A 148 17.02 -2.67 14.00
N ALA A 149 17.27 -1.78 13.02
CA ALA A 149 16.39 -0.65 12.72
C ALA A 149 15.20 -1.13 11.88
N THR A 150 14.00 -1.08 12.45
CA THR A 150 12.77 -1.61 11.82
C THR A 150 11.66 -0.58 11.78
N PHE A 151 10.75 -0.72 10.80
CA PHE A 151 9.48 0.00 10.80
C PHE A 151 8.37 -0.72 11.58
N GLY A 152 8.64 -1.91 12.16
CA GLY A 152 7.75 -2.61 13.08
C GLY A 152 6.96 -3.76 12.47
N SER A 153 7.41 -4.34 11.34
CA SER A 153 6.78 -5.51 10.74
C SER A 153 7.23 -6.81 11.42
N ASN A 154 6.26 -7.64 11.83
CA ASN A 154 6.55 -8.99 12.32
C ASN A 154 7.10 -9.91 11.21
N GLU A 155 6.76 -9.63 9.96
CA GLU A 155 7.29 -10.34 8.80
C GLU A 155 8.78 -10.11 8.65
N SER A 156 9.24 -8.86 8.71
CA SER A 156 10.67 -8.51 8.69
C SER A 156 11.45 -9.23 9.79
N ASP A 157 10.86 -9.33 11.00
CA ASP A 157 11.47 -10.07 12.11
C ASP A 157 11.65 -11.56 11.78
N ALA A 158 10.64 -12.18 11.15
CA ALA A 158 10.68 -13.58 10.76
C ALA A 158 11.71 -13.84 9.65
N VAL A 159 11.76 -12.96 8.66
CA VAL A 159 12.73 -13.01 7.56
C VAL A 159 14.15 -12.96 8.11
N ILE A 160 14.49 -11.94 8.89
CA ILE A 160 15.83 -11.77 9.47
C ILE A 160 16.22 -12.96 10.35
N ARG A 161 15.31 -13.41 11.20
CA ARG A 161 15.55 -14.60 12.04
C ARG A 161 15.89 -15.81 11.18
N ARG A 162 15.16 -16.03 10.10
CA ARG A 162 15.41 -17.13 9.17
C ARG A 162 16.74 -17.00 8.47
N MET A 163 17.11 -15.81 7.97
CA MET A 163 18.39 -15.56 7.33
C MET A 163 19.56 -15.82 8.28
N ILE A 164 19.49 -15.32 9.52
CA ILE A 164 20.50 -15.55 10.56
C ILE A 164 20.65 -17.06 10.82
N GLN A 165 19.54 -17.77 11.00
CA GLN A 165 19.54 -19.21 11.30
C GLN A 165 20.06 -20.05 10.12
N THR A 166 19.71 -19.69 8.90
CA THR A 166 20.22 -20.38 7.69
C THR A 166 21.73 -20.23 7.55
N ASP A 167 22.27 -19.09 7.97
CA ASP A 167 23.71 -18.81 7.97
C ASP A 167 24.46 -19.37 9.21
N GLY A 168 23.75 -20.07 10.11
CA GLY A 168 24.33 -20.75 11.28
C GLY A 168 24.32 -19.95 12.57
N GLY A 169 23.61 -18.85 12.63
CA GLY A 169 23.36 -18.05 13.84
C GLY A 169 22.15 -18.54 14.64
N LYS A 170 21.88 -17.88 15.78
CA LYS A 170 20.77 -18.24 16.70
C LYS A 170 19.44 -17.62 16.28
N GLY A 171 19.46 -16.52 15.52
CA GLY A 171 18.28 -15.75 15.15
C GLY A 171 17.80 -14.79 16.24
N THR A 172 18.71 -14.25 17.03
CA THR A 172 18.43 -13.30 18.13
C THR A 172 18.94 -11.91 17.76
N PHE A 173 18.16 -10.87 18.03
CA PHE A 173 18.54 -9.48 17.80
C PHE A 173 17.67 -8.54 18.63
N ASP A 174 18.20 -7.37 18.94
CA ASP A 174 17.44 -6.28 19.52
C ASP A 174 16.77 -5.43 18.45
N LYS A 175 15.73 -4.66 18.80
CA LYS A 175 14.98 -3.85 17.83
C LYS A 175 14.85 -2.40 18.31
N VAL A 176 14.97 -1.49 17.35
CA VAL A 176 14.52 -0.11 17.48
C VAL A 176 13.50 0.18 16.37
N THR A 177 12.25 0.44 16.78
CA THR A 177 11.18 0.77 15.84
C THR A 177 11.17 2.26 15.58
N VAL A 178 11.45 2.65 14.32
CA VAL A 178 11.69 4.05 13.94
C VAL A 178 10.87 4.47 12.71
N GLY A 179 9.89 3.67 12.31
CA GLY A 179 9.04 3.95 11.16
C GLY A 179 9.86 4.13 9.88
N THR A 180 9.64 5.21 9.16
CA THR A 180 10.33 5.53 7.90
C THR A 180 11.77 6.00 8.07
N SER A 181 12.28 6.13 9.30
CA SER A 181 13.64 6.63 9.60
C SER A 181 14.67 5.49 9.71
N THR A 182 14.38 4.29 9.22
CA THR A 182 15.26 3.11 9.32
C THR A 182 16.65 3.38 8.73
N PHE A 183 16.71 3.90 7.50
CA PHE A 183 17.97 4.19 6.81
C PHE A 183 18.77 5.28 7.52
N GLN A 184 18.12 6.34 8.00
CA GLN A 184 18.78 7.40 8.76
C GLN A 184 19.32 6.87 10.11
N THR A 185 18.59 5.96 10.76
CA THR A 185 18.99 5.33 12.02
C THR A 185 20.24 4.48 11.83
N LEU A 186 20.29 3.66 10.77
CA LEU A 186 21.51 2.92 10.40
C LEU A 186 22.65 3.86 10.05
N SER A 187 22.42 4.85 9.17
CA SER A 187 23.45 5.78 8.69
C SER A 187 24.09 6.59 9.81
N SER A 188 23.35 6.88 10.88
CA SER A 188 23.84 7.59 12.07
C SER A 188 24.50 6.66 13.11
N GLY A 189 24.61 5.35 12.84
CA GLY A 189 25.20 4.38 13.76
C GLY A 189 24.37 4.06 14.99
N LYS A 190 23.06 4.39 14.99
CA LYS A 190 22.13 4.08 16.10
C LYS A 190 21.52 2.68 16.01
N ALA A 191 21.79 1.98 14.93
CA ALA A 191 21.49 0.57 14.73
C ALA A 191 22.63 -0.08 13.95
N ASP A 192 22.76 -1.41 14.06
CA ASP A 192 23.80 -2.17 13.41
C ASP A 192 23.39 -2.61 12.00
N PHE A 193 22.10 -2.85 11.77
CA PHE A 193 21.56 -3.28 10.48
C PHE A 193 20.11 -2.85 10.28
N GLY A 194 19.64 -2.94 9.03
CA GLY A 194 18.28 -2.60 8.63
C GLY A 194 17.84 -3.32 7.36
N GLY A 195 16.53 -3.35 7.10
CA GLY A 195 15.93 -3.82 5.86
C GLY A 195 15.59 -2.63 4.96
N PHE A 196 15.96 -2.74 3.68
CA PHE A 196 15.84 -1.66 2.68
C PHE A 196 15.43 -2.23 1.33
N TYR A 197 15.17 -1.34 0.38
CA TYR A 197 14.97 -1.71 -1.02
C TYR A 197 16.18 -1.28 -1.85
N ALA A 198 16.74 -2.21 -2.61
CA ALA A 198 17.86 -1.93 -3.53
C ALA A 198 17.52 -0.80 -4.51
N THR A 199 16.25 -0.72 -4.90
CA THR A 199 15.69 0.29 -5.84
C THR A 199 15.43 1.65 -5.20
N TRP A 200 15.54 1.80 -3.91
CA TRP A 200 15.34 3.06 -3.18
C TRP A 200 16.56 3.41 -2.33
N GLU A 201 16.66 2.90 -1.10
CA GLU A 201 17.78 3.24 -0.20
C GLU A 201 19.11 2.70 -0.72
N GLY A 202 19.10 1.58 -1.47
CA GLY A 202 20.29 1.08 -2.17
C GLY A 202 20.83 2.11 -3.14
N VAL A 203 19.97 2.65 -4.03
CA VAL A 203 20.35 3.73 -4.96
C VAL A 203 20.78 4.99 -4.22
N GLN A 204 20.09 5.35 -3.14
CA GLN A 204 20.46 6.50 -2.31
C GLN A 204 21.87 6.34 -1.71
N ALA A 205 22.16 5.16 -1.20
CA ALA A 205 23.48 4.84 -0.64
C ALA A 205 24.60 4.85 -1.69
N ASP A 206 24.30 4.35 -2.89
CA ASP A 206 25.26 4.35 -4.01
C ASP A 206 25.60 5.79 -4.48
N MET A 207 24.59 6.67 -4.51
CA MET A 207 24.75 8.05 -4.99
C MET A 207 25.36 8.98 -3.94
N TYR A 208 24.98 8.81 -2.68
CA TYR A 208 25.26 9.81 -1.63
C TYR A 208 25.95 9.23 -0.40
N GLY A 209 26.06 7.88 -0.32
CA GLY A 209 26.53 7.17 0.87
C GLY A 209 25.50 7.10 2.00
N PRO A 210 25.82 6.43 3.10
CA PRO A 210 27.04 5.64 3.32
C PRO A 210 27.07 4.37 2.50
N LYS A 211 28.26 3.80 2.23
CA LYS A 211 28.37 2.48 1.60
C LYS A 211 27.79 1.41 2.50
N LEU A 212 27.00 0.52 1.90
CA LEU A 212 26.33 -0.58 2.57
C LEU A 212 27.00 -1.93 2.24
N ASN A 213 26.90 -2.84 3.21
CA ASN A 213 27.15 -4.28 3.03
C ASN A 213 25.79 -4.98 3.14
N CYS A 214 25.30 -5.55 2.04
CA CYS A 214 23.94 -6.03 1.93
C CYS A 214 23.86 -7.51 1.58
N PHE A 215 22.80 -8.17 2.07
CA PHE A 215 22.49 -9.58 1.86
C PHE A 215 21.07 -9.68 1.31
N THR A 216 20.81 -10.67 0.45
CA THR A 216 19.50 -10.92 -0.15
C THR A 216 18.82 -12.12 0.50
N GLU A 217 17.51 -12.12 0.51
CA GLU A 217 16.69 -13.18 1.10
C GLU A 217 16.93 -14.55 0.47
N PRO A 218 16.95 -14.67 -0.88
CA PRO A 218 17.13 -15.96 -1.54
C PRO A 218 18.46 -16.65 -1.20
N ASP A 219 19.53 -15.88 -0.98
CA ASP A 219 20.85 -16.40 -0.65
C ASP A 219 20.88 -17.07 0.73
N TYR A 220 19.88 -16.78 1.58
CA TYR A 220 19.79 -17.27 2.96
C TYR A 220 18.48 -17.98 3.26
N GLY A 221 17.91 -18.65 2.25
CA GLY A 221 16.81 -19.60 2.42
C GLY A 221 15.46 -18.98 2.69
N VAL A 222 15.28 -17.72 2.31
CA VAL A 222 14.00 -17.02 2.30
C VAL A 222 13.60 -16.75 0.85
N PRO A 223 12.50 -17.33 0.35
CA PRO A 223 12.03 -17.01 -1.00
C PRO A 223 11.58 -15.54 -1.05
N GLY A 224 12.33 -14.69 -1.75
CA GLY A 224 12.04 -13.26 -1.87
C GLY A 224 10.91 -12.90 -2.83
N ASP A 225 10.40 -13.85 -3.61
CA ASP A 225 9.43 -13.59 -4.69
C ASP A 225 8.09 -13.02 -4.19
N ALA A 226 7.73 -13.31 -2.94
CA ALA A 226 6.48 -12.84 -2.34
C ALA A 226 6.49 -11.34 -2.02
N ASP A 227 7.66 -10.71 -1.91
CA ASP A 227 7.80 -9.26 -1.64
C ASP A 227 7.88 -8.40 -2.92
N THR A 228 7.67 -9.00 -4.09
CA THR A 228 7.64 -8.25 -5.34
C THR A 228 6.37 -7.43 -5.49
N ILE A 229 6.54 -6.18 -5.94
CA ILE A 229 5.44 -5.22 -6.07
C ILE A 229 4.63 -5.50 -7.33
N GLY A 230 3.31 -5.48 -7.18
CA GLY A 230 2.34 -5.58 -8.26
C GLY A 230 1.20 -4.58 -8.12
N ILE A 231 0.37 -4.49 -9.15
CA ILE A 231 -0.87 -3.70 -9.11
C ILE A 231 -2.01 -4.62 -8.69
N ILE A 232 -2.77 -4.18 -7.69
CA ILE A 232 -3.96 -4.84 -7.19
C ILE A 232 -5.22 -4.05 -7.51
N THR A 233 -6.33 -4.77 -7.60
CA THR A 233 -7.68 -4.20 -7.67
C THR A 233 -8.69 -5.14 -7.01
N ASN A 234 -9.92 -4.69 -6.79
CA ASN A 234 -10.98 -5.54 -6.27
C ASN A 234 -11.77 -6.25 -7.38
N THR A 235 -12.43 -7.34 -7.03
CA THR A 235 -13.20 -8.15 -7.99
C THR A 235 -14.37 -7.40 -8.63
N LYS A 236 -14.94 -6.39 -7.95
CA LYS A 236 -16.01 -5.53 -8.47
C LYS A 236 -15.48 -4.64 -9.60
N THR A 237 -14.31 -4.03 -9.40
CA THR A 237 -13.62 -3.24 -10.42
C THR A 237 -13.29 -4.09 -11.64
N ILE A 238 -12.79 -5.32 -11.45
CA ILE A 238 -12.51 -6.26 -12.57
C ILE A 238 -13.79 -6.49 -13.40
N SER A 239 -14.92 -6.70 -12.74
CA SER A 239 -16.19 -6.98 -13.43
C SER A 239 -16.75 -5.74 -14.16
N SER A 240 -16.44 -4.53 -13.71
CA SER A 240 -17.01 -3.27 -14.23
C SER A 240 -16.12 -2.55 -15.25
N LEU A 241 -14.81 -2.82 -15.26
CA LEU A 241 -13.84 -2.17 -16.13
C LEU A 241 -13.42 -3.11 -17.26
N SER A 242 -13.94 -2.87 -18.49
CA SER A 242 -13.52 -3.59 -19.70
C SER A 242 -12.01 -3.45 -20.02
N LEU A 243 -11.34 -2.46 -19.46
CA LEU A 243 -9.90 -2.19 -19.66
C LEU A 243 -8.95 -3.25 -19.06
N ILE A 244 -9.46 -4.17 -18.23
CA ILE A 244 -8.67 -5.26 -17.63
C ILE A 244 -8.68 -6.52 -18.51
N HIS A 245 -9.48 -6.52 -19.57
CA HIS A 245 -9.70 -7.69 -20.44
C HIS A 245 -9.02 -7.55 -21.81
N ILE A 246 -8.05 -6.65 -21.94
CA ILE A 246 -7.28 -6.49 -23.18
C ILE A 246 -6.04 -7.38 -23.14
#